data_011fad81c798832abe313a642a1e42ac
#
_entry.id   011fad81c798832abe313a642a1e42ac
#
_cell.length_a   1.000
_cell.length_b   1.000
_cell.length_c   1.000
_cell.angle_alpha   90.00
_cell.angle_beta   90.00
_cell.angle_gamma   90.00
#
_symmetry.space_group_name_H-M   'P 1'
#
loop_
_entity.id
_entity.type
_entity.pdbx_description
1 polymer ?
#
loop_
_entity_poly.entity_id
_entity_poly.type
_entity_poly.pdbx_seq_one_letter_code
_entity_poly.pdbx_strand_id
1 'polypeptide(L)'
;MKSFEIEKNDESQRLDKFIHKAAPLLPQSLLYKYIRTKRIKVNGKRAEISTRLRLGDKVDMYINDEFFEKKESTYDFLKASKHLDIIYEDKNIMLLDKKVGVLCHPDNEEYVDTLIGRIKRYLYEKGEYSPDRENSFVPSLVNRIDRNTGGIVIAAKNAESLRILNQKMKDRELHKFYLCVLIGRPKLQSGILKDYLIKDEKKNTVRIYKKQVPSSKEIRTKYRVIDTIDGLSLTEVELLTGRTHQIRAHFAFYGTPLLGDGKYGSNEQNRKYGSYKRQFLYSYKLTFDFTTDAGILSYLDKRTFEAGDVWFKEEFYKGGIVNATSRHLSPKRSES
;
A
#
# COMPACT_ATOMS: atom_id res chain seq x y z
N MET A 1 -17.63 33.60 -4.38
CA MET A 1 -17.34 33.04 -5.72
C MET A 1 -15.86 32.72 -5.79
N LYS A 2 -15.49 31.53 -6.26
CA LYS A 2 -14.10 31.09 -6.42
C LYS A 2 -13.90 30.49 -7.82
N SER A 3 -12.78 30.84 -8.47
CA SER A 3 -12.37 30.33 -9.76
C SER A 3 -11.09 29.52 -9.62
N PHE A 4 -10.99 28.43 -10.36
CA PHE A 4 -9.83 27.57 -10.43
C PHE A 4 -9.40 27.43 -11.87
N GLU A 5 -8.13 27.66 -12.14
CA GLU A 5 -7.52 27.25 -13.39
C GLU A 5 -7.05 25.79 -13.27
N ILE A 6 -7.34 24.99 -14.28
CA ILE A 6 -6.98 23.57 -14.30
C ILE A 6 -5.53 23.42 -14.67
N GLU A 7 -4.73 23.02 -13.70
CA GLU A 7 -3.32 22.72 -13.84
C GLU A 7 -3.07 21.27 -14.25
N LYS A 8 -1.80 20.92 -14.48
CA LYS A 8 -1.40 19.57 -14.92
C LYS A 8 -1.88 18.45 -13.98
N ASN A 9 -1.86 18.69 -12.67
CA ASN A 9 -2.33 17.73 -11.68
C ASN A 9 -3.87 17.59 -11.62
N ASP A 10 -4.59 18.54 -12.21
CA ASP A 10 -6.06 18.53 -12.27
C ASP A 10 -6.59 17.97 -13.59
N GLU A 11 -5.73 17.89 -14.61
CA GLU A 11 -6.10 17.47 -15.95
C GLU A 11 -6.66 16.06 -16.01
N SER A 12 -7.58 15.83 -16.96
CA SER A 12 -8.20 14.54 -17.26
C SER A 12 -9.10 13.97 -16.16
N GLN A 13 -9.23 14.62 -15.00
CA GLN A 13 -10.20 14.17 -14.01
C GLN A 13 -11.61 14.65 -14.35
N ARG A 14 -12.60 13.96 -13.80
CA ARG A 14 -14.02 14.37 -13.94
C ARG A 14 -14.28 15.60 -13.07
N LEU A 15 -15.15 16.48 -13.55
CA LEU A 15 -15.55 17.69 -12.86
C LEU A 15 -16.05 17.43 -11.42
N ASP A 16 -16.90 16.42 -11.21
CA ASP A 16 -17.37 16.07 -9.87
C ASP A 16 -16.24 15.69 -8.91
N LYS A 17 -15.23 14.97 -9.41
CA LYS A 17 -14.07 14.57 -8.61
C LYS A 17 -13.15 15.74 -8.29
N PHE A 18 -12.97 16.65 -9.22
CA PHE A 18 -12.24 17.88 -8.99
C PHE A 18 -12.92 18.74 -7.91
N ILE A 19 -14.22 19.01 -8.06
CA ILE A 19 -14.98 19.84 -7.11
C ILE A 19 -14.94 19.23 -5.71
N HIS A 20 -15.12 17.92 -5.57
CA HIS A 20 -15.09 17.24 -4.27
C HIS A 20 -13.76 17.46 -3.52
N LYS A 21 -12.64 17.63 -4.24
CA LYS A 21 -11.33 17.90 -3.67
C LYS A 21 -11.09 19.40 -3.43
N ALA A 22 -11.50 20.25 -4.39
CA ALA A 22 -11.33 21.71 -4.31
C ALA A 22 -12.29 22.37 -3.31
N ALA A 23 -13.45 21.75 -3.05
CA ALA A 23 -14.43 22.19 -2.06
C ALA A 23 -14.80 21.02 -1.13
N PRO A 24 -13.92 20.67 -0.17
CA PRO A 24 -14.05 19.44 0.62
C PRO A 24 -15.22 19.42 1.58
N LEU A 25 -15.77 20.57 1.93
CA LEU A 25 -16.96 20.69 2.80
C LEU A 25 -18.27 20.69 2.02
N LEU A 26 -18.24 20.67 0.67
CA LEU A 26 -19.44 20.66 -0.16
C LEU A 26 -20.09 19.25 -0.17
N PRO A 27 -21.33 19.10 0.37
CA PRO A 27 -22.04 17.83 0.32
C PRO A 27 -22.31 17.37 -1.12
N GLN A 28 -22.19 16.07 -1.37
CA GLN A 28 -22.33 15.50 -2.72
C GLN A 28 -23.69 15.81 -3.37
N SER A 29 -24.78 15.84 -2.60
CA SER A 29 -26.11 16.21 -3.08
C SER A 29 -26.18 17.65 -3.58
N LEU A 30 -25.53 18.58 -2.86
CA LEU A 30 -25.44 19.98 -3.27
C LEU A 30 -24.50 20.15 -4.48
N LEU A 31 -23.41 19.41 -4.56
CA LEU A 31 -22.50 19.42 -5.70
C LEU A 31 -23.28 19.12 -6.99
N TYR A 32 -24.05 18.04 -7.02
CA TYR A 32 -24.83 17.67 -8.20
C TYR A 32 -25.93 18.70 -8.52
N LYS A 33 -26.58 19.27 -7.48
CA LYS A 33 -27.54 20.35 -7.65
C LYS A 33 -26.89 21.58 -8.28
N TYR A 34 -25.70 22.00 -7.80
CA TYR A 34 -25.03 23.22 -8.27
C TYR A 34 -24.49 23.07 -9.71
N ILE A 35 -24.04 21.91 -10.12
CA ILE A 35 -23.71 21.64 -11.53
C ILE A 35 -24.98 21.77 -12.38
N ARG A 36 -26.09 21.11 -12.01
CA ARG A 36 -27.34 21.14 -12.74
C ARG A 36 -27.92 22.55 -12.85
N THR A 37 -27.87 23.34 -11.78
CA THR A 37 -28.42 24.71 -11.72
C THR A 37 -27.43 25.77 -12.23
N LYS A 38 -26.36 25.40 -12.91
CA LYS A 38 -25.35 26.27 -13.53
C LYS A 38 -24.61 27.18 -12.54
N ARG A 39 -24.60 26.83 -11.23
CA ARG A 39 -23.77 27.51 -10.23
C ARG A 39 -22.31 27.10 -10.32
N ILE A 40 -22.01 26.01 -11.04
CA ILE A 40 -20.66 25.58 -11.37
C ILE A 40 -20.58 25.53 -12.89
N LYS A 41 -19.58 26.21 -13.45
CA LYS A 41 -19.36 26.36 -14.89
C LYS A 41 -17.92 25.99 -15.25
N VAL A 42 -17.73 25.51 -16.47
CA VAL A 42 -16.41 25.31 -17.08
C VAL A 42 -16.30 26.24 -18.28
N ASN A 43 -15.30 27.11 -18.30
CA ASN A 43 -15.10 28.12 -19.33
C ASN A 43 -16.37 28.99 -19.56
N GLY A 44 -17.02 29.39 -18.47
CA GLY A 44 -18.25 30.18 -18.51
C GLY A 44 -19.50 29.43 -18.98
N LYS A 45 -19.39 28.17 -19.41
CA LYS A 45 -20.47 27.37 -19.97
C LYS A 45 -20.98 26.34 -18.98
N ARG A 46 -22.22 25.86 -19.22
CA ARG A 46 -22.77 24.70 -18.50
C ARG A 46 -21.88 23.48 -18.74
N ALA A 47 -21.60 22.75 -17.68
CA ALA A 47 -20.89 21.48 -17.72
C ALA A 47 -21.72 20.36 -17.10
N GLU A 48 -21.35 19.12 -17.35
CA GLU A 48 -21.96 17.94 -16.77
C GLU A 48 -21.06 17.33 -15.68
N ILE A 49 -21.65 16.50 -14.83
CA ILE A 49 -20.95 15.80 -13.74
C ILE A 49 -19.73 15.02 -14.26
N SER A 50 -19.88 14.39 -15.43
CA SER A 50 -18.86 13.57 -16.07
C SER A 50 -17.87 14.35 -16.94
N THR A 51 -18.05 15.67 -17.11
CA THR A 51 -17.16 16.50 -17.91
C THR A 51 -15.69 16.25 -17.50
N ARG A 52 -14.84 15.95 -18.47
CA ARG A 52 -13.39 15.81 -18.28
C ARG A 52 -12.72 17.16 -18.43
N LEU A 53 -11.98 17.57 -17.41
CA LEU A 53 -11.27 18.83 -17.39
C LEU A 53 -9.98 18.73 -18.23
N ARG A 54 -9.65 19.83 -18.92
CA ARG A 54 -8.43 19.96 -19.72
C ARG A 54 -7.52 21.01 -19.09
N LEU A 55 -6.24 20.88 -19.34
CA LEU A 55 -5.25 21.89 -18.94
C LEU A 55 -5.68 23.27 -19.43
N GLY A 56 -5.66 24.28 -18.56
CA GLY A 56 -6.07 25.66 -18.84
C GLY A 56 -7.60 25.90 -18.81
N ASP A 57 -8.43 24.86 -18.58
CA ASP A 57 -9.86 25.11 -18.33
C ASP A 57 -10.03 25.95 -17.08
N LYS A 58 -11.06 26.81 -17.08
CA LYS A 58 -11.44 27.61 -15.92
C LYS A 58 -12.72 27.07 -15.30
N VAL A 59 -12.65 26.64 -14.03
CA VAL A 59 -13.81 26.18 -13.27
C VAL A 59 -14.27 27.29 -12.34
N ASP A 60 -15.42 27.90 -12.64
CA ASP A 60 -16.04 28.95 -11.84
C ASP A 60 -17.11 28.35 -10.92
N MET A 61 -16.99 28.56 -9.62
CA MET A 61 -17.92 28.06 -8.60
C MET A 61 -18.61 29.22 -7.90
N TYR A 62 -19.90 29.42 -8.17
CA TYR A 62 -20.77 30.42 -7.54
C TYR A 62 -21.46 29.81 -6.32
N ILE A 63 -20.66 29.44 -5.32
CA ILE A 63 -21.09 28.78 -4.08
C ILE A 63 -20.51 29.52 -2.87
N ASN A 64 -20.99 29.20 -1.66
CA ASN A 64 -20.56 29.84 -0.43
C ASN A 64 -19.09 29.50 -0.13
N ASP A 65 -18.36 30.46 0.43
CA ASP A 65 -16.94 30.36 0.70
C ASP A 65 -16.62 29.31 1.77
N GLU A 66 -17.53 29.05 2.71
CA GLU A 66 -17.42 28.00 3.73
C GLU A 66 -17.11 26.60 3.15
N PHE A 67 -17.58 26.30 1.92
CA PHE A 67 -17.32 25.01 1.27
C PHE A 67 -15.87 24.82 0.84
N PHE A 68 -15.08 25.90 0.76
CA PHE A 68 -13.67 25.88 0.38
C PHE A 68 -12.72 25.86 1.57
N GLU A 69 -13.25 25.95 2.80
CA GLU A 69 -12.42 25.94 3.98
C GLU A 69 -11.64 24.64 4.10
N LYS A 70 -10.34 24.76 4.28
CA LYS A 70 -9.47 23.61 4.57
C LYS A 70 -9.57 23.29 6.06
N LYS A 71 -9.63 22.02 6.40
CA LYS A 71 -9.59 21.60 7.80
C LYS A 71 -8.26 22.04 8.42
N GLU A 72 -8.27 22.41 9.70
CA GLU A 72 -7.06 22.76 10.47
C GLU A 72 -5.96 21.69 10.36
N SER A 73 -6.36 20.42 10.23
CA SER A 73 -5.45 19.27 10.05
C SER A 73 -4.71 19.21 8.71
N THR A 74 -4.88 20.19 7.81
CA THR A 74 -4.25 20.16 6.47
C THR A 74 -2.74 20.04 6.52
N TYR A 75 -2.10 20.59 7.56
CA TYR A 75 -0.65 20.58 7.79
C TYR A 75 -0.18 19.62 8.89
N ASP A 76 -1.05 18.76 9.43
CA ASP A 76 -0.67 17.83 10.50
C ASP A 76 0.46 16.90 10.09
N PHE A 77 0.63 16.64 8.80
CA PHE A 77 1.75 15.85 8.29
C PHE A 77 3.13 16.44 8.65
N LEU A 78 3.23 17.73 8.96
CA LEU A 78 4.48 18.35 9.43
C LEU A 78 4.93 17.83 10.80
N LYS A 79 4.03 17.22 11.56
CA LYS A 79 4.32 16.56 12.84
C LYS A 79 4.82 15.11 12.66
N ALA A 80 4.70 14.53 11.45
CA ALA A 80 5.17 13.18 11.17
C ALA A 80 6.71 13.12 11.25
N SER A 81 7.27 11.95 11.42
CA SER A 81 8.73 11.74 11.39
C SER A 81 9.33 12.13 10.04
N LYS A 82 10.57 12.65 10.05
CA LYS A 82 11.35 12.93 8.83
C LYS A 82 11.98 11.68 8.23
N HIS A 83 12.01 10.58 8.98
CA HIS A 83 12.71 9.38 8.56
C HIS A 83 11.95 8.64 7.45
N LEU A 84 12.57 8.56 6.28
CA LEU A 84 12.13 7.81 5.11
C LEU A 84 13.31 7.05 4.52
N ASP A 85 13.17 5.75 4.31
CA ASP A 85 14.12 4.96 3.56
C ASP A 85 13.69 4.91 2.10
N ILE A 86 14.35 5.71 1.28
CA ILE A 86 14.02 5.86 -0.14
C ILE A 86 14.90 4.91 -0.95
N ILE A 87 14.28 3.94 -1.65
CA ILE A 87 14.95 3.02 -2.57
C ILE A 87 15.21 3.69 -3.92
N TYR A 88 14.22 4.46 -4.39
CA TYR A 88 14.27 5.17 -5.66
C TYR A 88 13.36 6.39 -5.61
N GLU A 89 13.81 7.47 -6.20
CA GLU A 89 13.01 8.67 -6.37
C GLU A 89 13.33 9.37 -7.69
N ASP A 90 12.29 9.85 -8.36
CA ASP A 90 12.41 10.76 -9.48
C ASP A 90 11.30 11.85 -9.43
N LYS A 91 11.06 12.57 -10.52
CA LYS A 91 10.00 13.58 -10.61
C LYS A 91 8.58 13.01 -10.54
N ASN A 92 8.40 11.72 -10.78
CA ASN A 92 7.11 11.07 -10.96
C ASN A 92 6.71 10.18 -9.79
N ILE A 93 7.66 9.42 -9.24
CA ILE A 93 7.41 8.39 -8.24
C ILE A 93 8.45 8.38 -7.12
N MET A 94 8.09 7.73 -6.04
CA MET A 94 9.02 7.28 -4.99
C MET A 94 8.77 5.81 -4.70
N LEU A 95 9.83 5.04 -4.51
CA LEU A 95 9.81 3.69 -3.94
C LEU A 95 10.44 3.76 -2.56
N LEU A 96 9.71 3.31 -1.55
CA LEU A 96 10.08 3.45 -0.16
C LEU A 96 10.20 2.07 0.48
N ASP A 97 11.22 1.86 1.29
CA ASP A 97 11.35 0.71 2.17
C ASP A 97 10.64 1.00 3.50
N LYS A 98 9.34 0.72 3.56
CA LYS A 98 8.54 0.96 4.76
C LYS A 98 9.04 0.11 5.93
N LYS A 99 9.41 0.71 7.02
CA LYS A 99 9.77 -0.03 8.25
C LYS A 99 8.57 -0.76 8.86
N VAL A 100 8.87 -1.90 9.48
CA VAL A 100 7.91 -2.64 10.30
C VAL A 100 7.42 -1.76 11.45
N GLY A 101 6.11 -1.77 11.71
CA GLY A 101 5.46 -0.95 12.73
C GLY A 101 4.86 0.37 12.21
N VAL A 102 5.32 0.88 11.05
CA VAL A 102 4.79 2.09 10.44
C VAL A 102 3.52 1.77 9.64
N LEU A 103 2.47 2.56 9.81
CA LEU A 103 1.24 2.49 9.01
C LEU A 103 1.44 3.13 7.63
N CYS A 104 0.78 2.60 6.60
CA CYS A 104 0.71 3.25 5.29
C CYS A 104 -0.14 4.52 5.31
N HIS A 105 -1.32 4.44 5.94
CA HIS A 105 -2.30 5.52 6.06
C HIS A 105 -2.77 5.65 7.51
N PRO A 106 -3.34 6.80 7.90
CA PRO A 106 -3.94 6.98 9.21
C PRO A 106 -4.98 5.92 9.55
N ASP A 107 -5.04 5.55 10.81
CA ASP A 107 -6.12 4.80 11.42
C ASP A 107 -6.57 5.49 12.73
N ASN A 108 -7.35 4.79 13.56
CA ASN A 108 -7.88 5.38 14.80
C ASN A 108 -6.82 5.50 15.92
N GLU A 109 -5.70 4.78 15.82
CA GLU A 109 -4.64 4.75 16.82
C GLU A 109 -3.47 5.68 16.46
N GLU A 110 -3.13 5.74 15.16
CA GLU A 110 -2.05 6.56 14.64
C GLU A 110 -2.55 7.38 13.44
N TYR A 111 -2.69 8.68 13.68
CA TYR A 111 -3.24 9.60 12.71
C TYR A 111 -2.16 10.39 11.94
N VAL A 112 -1.02 10.67 12.57
CA VAL A 112 -0.02 11.61 12.05
C VAL A 112 1.19 10.90 11.47
N ASP A 113 1.86 10.04 12.26
CA ASP A 113 3.14 9.44 11.86
C ASP A 113 2.95 8.19 11.01
N THR A 114 2.38 8.39 9.84
CA THR A 114 2.16 7.36 8.82
C THR A 114 3.11 7.54 7.65
N LEU A 115 3.30 6.50 6.84
CA LEU A 115 4.16 6.59 5.66
C LEU A 115 3.72 7.75 4.74
N ILE A 116 2.42 7.90 4.50
CA ILE A 116 1.92 9.01 3.67
C ILE A 116 2.11 10.38 4.34
N GLY A 117 2.03 10.45 5.66
CA GLY A 117 2.34 11.66 6.43
C GLY A 117 3.80 12.08 6.25
N ARG A 118 4.72 11.12 6.41
CA ARG A 118 6.17 11.32 6.22
C ARG A 118 6.51 11.75 4.79
N ILE A 119 5.89 11.14 3.77
CA ILE A 119 6.08 11.49 2.36
C ILE A 119 5.63 12.93 2.09
N LYS A 120 4.44 13.31 2.57
CA LYS A 120 3.94 14.69 2.43
C LYS A 120 4.89 15.70 3.07
N ARG A 121 5.38 15.42 4.26
CA ARG A 121 6.37 16.25 4.95
C ARG A 121 7.64 16.40 4.13
N TYR A 122 8.21 15.30 3.69
CA TYR A 122 9.42 15.26 2.88
C TYR A 122 9.28 16.09 1.60
N LEU A 123 8.20 15.89 0.83
CA LEU A 123 7.95 16.62 -0.41
C LEU A 123 7.65 18.10 -0.16
N TYR A 124 7.01 18.44 0.96
CA TYR A 124 6.78 19.82 1.37
C TYR A 124 8.09 20.54 1.72
N GLU A 125 8.93 19.93 2.56
CA GLU A 125 10.23 20.47 2.93
C GLU A 125 11.17 20.61 1.70
N LYS A 126 11.01 19.74 0.71
CA LYS A 126 11.74 19.78 -0.58
C LYS A 126 11.16 20.81 -1.57
N GLY A 127 10.00 21.39 -1.28
CA GLY A 127 9.31 22.37 -2.17
C GLY A 127 8.59 21.73 -3.35
N GLU A 128 8.45 20.40 -3.38
CA GLU A 128 7.80 19.65 -4.47
C GLU A 128 6.29 19.44 -4.26
N TYR A 129 5.78 19.72 -3.07
CA TYR A 129 4.36 19.66 -2.72
C TYR A 129 4.00 20.78 -1.75
N SER A 130 2.86 21.45 -1.99
CA SER A 130 2.25 22.36 -1.02
C SER A 130 0.73 22.26 -1.11
N PRO A 131 0.02 22.05 0.02
CA PRO A 131 -1.45 22.06 0.03
C PRO A 131 -2.08 23.33 -0.53
N ASP A 132 -1.37 24.48 -0.47
CA ASP A 132 -1.90 25.75 -0.93
C ASP A 132 -1.71 25.98 -2.43
N ARG A 133 -0.74 25.31 -3.03
CA ARG A 133 -0.47 25.41 -4.48
C ARG A 133 -1.26 24.40 -5.30
N GLU A 134 -1.74 23.33 -4.67
CA GLU A 134 -2.48 22.28 -5.35
C GLU A 134 -3.99 22.49 -5.23
N ASN A 135 -4.69 22.48 -6.37
CA ASN A 135 -6.15 22.55 -6.38
C ASN A 135 -6.80 21.24 -5.91
N SER A 136 -6.26 20.11 -6.35
CA SER A 136 -6.91 18.81 -6.12
C SER A 136 -5.96 17.65 -5.87
N PHE A 137 -4.67 17.76 -6.20
CA PHE A 137 -3.73 16.67 -6.04
C PHE A 137 -3.15 16.61 -4.62
N VAL A 138 -2.94 15.39 -4.15
CA VAL A 138 -2.20 15.09 -2.92
C VAL A 138 -1.32 13.88 -3.21
N PRO A 139 -0.02 13.90 -2.86
CA PRO A 139 0.85 12.72 -2.97
C PRO A 139 0.19 11.49 -2.37
N SER A 140 0.24 10.37 -3.08
CA SER A 140 -0.59 9.22 -2.74
C SER A 140 0.15 7.90 -2.90
N LEU A 141 -0.13 6.94 -2.01
CA LEU A 141 0.38 5.58 -2.14
C LEU A 141 -0.43 4.81 -3.20
N VAL A 142 0.28 4.05 -4.02
CA VAL A 142 -0.29 3.19 -5.07
C VAL A 142 -0.66 1.82 -4.51
N ASN A 143 0.12 1.32 -3.53
CA ASN A 143 -0.15 0.07 -2.83
C ASN A 143 -0.03 0.26 -1.32
N ARG A 144 -0.51 -0.74 -0.60
CA ARG A 144 -0.41 -0.80 0.87
C ARG A 144 0.15 -2.14 1.28
N ILE A 145 0.89 -2.14 2.37
CA ILE A 145 1.27 -3.34 3.12
C ILE A 145 0.84 -3.16 4.58
N ASP A 146 0.74 -4.27 5.32
CA ASP A 146 0.28 -4.24 6.70
C ASP A 146 1.23 -3.43 7.60
N ARG A 147 0.76 -2.96 8.77
CA ARG A 147 1.57 -2.23 9.76
C ARG A 147 2.87 -2.99 10.07
N ASN A 148 2.75 -4.29 10.34
CA ASN A 148 3.87 -5.15 10.73
C ASN A 148 4.56 -5.86 9.55
N THR A 149 4.27 -5.49 8.31
CA THR A 149 5.00 -5.91 7.11
C THR A 149 5.92 -4.78 6.68
N GLY A 150 7.21 -5.08 6.51
CA GLY A 150 8.18 -4.13 5.95
C GLY A 150 8.27 -4.24 4.43
N GLY A 151 8.99 -3.29 3.81
CA GLY A 151 9.39 -3.36 2.40
C GLY A 151 8.68 -2.38 1.47
N ILE A 152 8.74 -2.66 0.18
CA ILE A 152 8.49 -1.73 -0.91
C ILE A 152 7.04 -1.24 -0.93
N VAL A 153 6.89 0.08 -0.86
CA VAL A 153 5.65 0.81 -1.12
C VAL A 153 5.91 1.87 -2.18
N ILE A 154 4.99 1.98 -3.14
CA ILE A 154 5.05 2.92 -4.25
C ILE A 154 4.23 4.15 -3.89
N ALA A 155 4.81 5.33 -4.04
CA ALA A 155 4.12 6.61 -3.96
C ALA A 155 4.20 7.35 -5.30
N ALA A 156 3.10 7.99 -5.70
CA ALA A 156 3.03 8.86 -6.84
C ALA A 156 3.18 10.33 -6.40
N LYS A 157 4.05 11.08 -7.10
CA LYS A 157 4.36 12.49 -6.85
C LYS A 157 3.50 13.45 -7.67
N ASN A 158 2.76 12.94 -8.67
CA ASN A 158 1.82 13.70 -9.48
C ASN A 158 0.60 12.85 -9.87
N ALA A 159 -0.45 13.53 -10.33
CA ALA A 159 -1.73 12.87 -10.63
C ALA A 159 -1.66 11.94 -11.85
N GLU A 160 -0.84 12.27 -12.84
CA GLU A 160 -0.67 11.44 -14.03
C GLU A 160 -0.03 10.10 -13.68
N SER A 161 1.08 10.13 -12.92
CA SER A 161 1.74 8.92 -12.42
C SER A 161 0.81 8.07 -11.57
N LEU A 162 -0.01 8.71 -10.70
CA LEU A 162 -0.99 8.00 -9.88
C LEU A 162 -2.02 7.25 -10.73
N ARG A 163 -2.53 7.89 -11.80
CA ARG A 163 -3.50 7.27 -12.72
C ARG A 163 -2.89 6.08 -13.45
N ILE A 164 -1.68 6.27 -14.01
CA ILE A 164 -0.96 5.21 -14.73
C ILE A 164 -0.69 4.04 -13.80
N LEU A 165 -0.07 4.27 -12.65
CA LEU A 165 0.28 3.20 -11.70
C LEU A 165 -0.94 2.44 -11.18
N ASN A 166 -2.06 3.13 -10.91
CA ASN A 166 -3.30 2.49 -10.52
C ASN A 166 -3.86 1.58 -11.63
N GLN A 167 -3.75 2.00 -12.90
CA GLN A 167 -4.14 1.17 -14.04
C GLN A 167 -3.20 -0.03 -14.18
N LYS A 168 -1.88 0.17 -14.14
CA LYS A 168 -0.86 -0.88 -14.19
C LYS A 168 -1.02 -1.91 -13.05
N MET A 169 -1.38 -1.45 -11.86
CA MET A 169 -1.71 -2.31 -10.72
C MET A 169 -2.96 -3.17 -10.98
N LYS A 170 -4.00 -2.58 -11.58
CA LYS A 170 -5.24 -3.28 -11.96
C LYS A 170 -4.97 -4.32 -13.04
N ASP A 171 -4.14 -3.99 -14.02
CA ASP A 171 -3.79 -4.85 -15.16
C ASP A 171 -2.74 -5.89 -14.80
N ARG A 172 -2.21 -5.85 -13.55
CA ARG A 172 -1.22 -6.78 -13.01
C ARG A 172 0.15 -6.70 -13.70
N GLU A 173 0.49 -5.53 -14.17
CA GLU A 173 1.78 -5.19 -14.77
C GLU A 173 2.83 -4.72 -13.76
N LEU A 174 2.52 -4.84 -12.46
CA LEU A 174 3.42 -4.61 -11.33
C LEU A 174 3.55 -5.90 -10.52
N HIS A 175 4.69 -6.58 -10.66
CA HIS A 175 4.97 -7.83 -9.95
C HIS A 175 5.58 -7.56 -8.59
N LYS A 176 4.88 -7.95 -7.54
CA LYS A 176 5.29 -7.75 -6.14
C LYS A 176 5.71 -9.06 -5.52
N PHE A 177 6.96 -9.12 -5.09
CA PHE A 177 7.54 -10.28 -4.46
C PHE A 177 7.78 -10.04 -2.98
N TYR A 178 7.46 -11.04 -2.19
CA TYR A 178 7.62 -11.04 -0.76
C TYR A 178 8.54 -12.17 -0.34
N LEU A 179 9.32 -11.96 0.72
CA LEU A 179 9.92 -13.05 1.48
C LEU A 179 9.11 -13.26 2.76
N CYS A 180 8.91 -14.49 3.14
CA CYS A 180 8.32 -14.84 4.42
C CYS A 180 8.96 -16.12 4.99
N VAL A 181 8.85 -16.28 6.31
CA VAL A 181 9.21 -17.52 7.00
C VAL A 181 7.92 -18.20 7.44
N LEU A 182 7.71 -19.42 6.99
CA LEU A 182 6.57 -20.25 7.34
C LEU A 182 6.94 -21.22 8.45
N ILE A 183 6.01 -21.51 9.35
CA ILE A 183 6.10 -22.62 10.31
C ILE A 183 5.64 -23.88 9.58
N GLY A 184 6.54 -24.86 9.44
CA GLY A 184 6.30 -26.07 8.65
C GLY A 184 6.74 -25.91 7.19
N ARG A 185 6.45 -26.92 6.39
CA ARG A 185 6.78 -26.99 4.97
C ARG A 185 5.51 -27.10 4.13
N PRO A 186 5.31 -26.25 3.12
CA PRO A 186 4.25 -26.45 2.13
C PRO A 186 4.36 -27.82 1.46
N LYS A 187 3.23 -28.42 1.07
CA LYS A 187 3.20 -29.75 0.44
C LYS A 187 4.04 -29.85 -0.83
N LEU A 188 4.11 -28.76 -1.59
CA LEU A 188 4.91 -28.66 -2.82
C LEU A 188 6.01 -27.62 -2.62
N GLN A 189 7.14 -27.80 -3.28
CA GLN A 189 8.26 -26.85 -3.27
C GLN A 189 7.89 -25.51 -3.92
N SER A 190 6.96 -25.52 -4.86
CA SER A 190 6.43 -24.32 -5.51
C SER A 190 5.01 -24.58 -6.01
N GLY A 191 4.24 -23.51 -6.21
CA GLY A 191 2.88 -23.63 -6.73
C GLY A 191 2.11 -22.33 -6.71
N ILE A 192 0.85 -22.41 -7.11
CA ILE A 192 -0.13 -21.33 -7.02
C ILE A 192 -1.29 -21.78 -6.14
N LEU A 193 -1.45 -21.11 -5.01
CA LEU A 193 -2.64 -21.27 -4.19
C LEU A 193 -3.75 -20.42 -4.82
N LYS A 194 -4.91 -21.03 -5.05
CA LYS A 194 -6.10 -20.40 -5.64
C LYS A 194 -7.31 -20.70 -4.80
N ASP A 195 -7.88 -19.68 -4.18
CA ASP A 195 -9.01 -19.78 -3.25
C ASP A 195 -9.84 -18.50 -3.28
N TYR A 196 -10.77 -18.33 -2.34
CA TYR A 196 -11.66 -17.19 -2.22
C TYR A 196 -11.55 -16.58 -0.82
N LEU A 197 -11.64 -15.25 -0.72
CA LEU A 197 -11.45 -14.51 0.51
C LEU A 197 -12.64 -13.59 0.78
N ILE A 198 -13.11 -13.58 2.03
CA ILE A 198 -14.03 -12.58 2.57
C ILE A 198 -13.32 -11.82 3.69
N LYS A 199 -13.45 -10.49 3.68
CA LYS A 199 -12.97 -9.61 4.76
C LYS A 199 -14.08 -9.37 5.78
N ASP A 200 -13.77 -9.57 7.05
CA ASP A 200 -14.55 -9.11 8.19
C ASP A 200 -14.03 -7.72 8.58
N GLU A 201 -14.78 -6.69 8.22
CA GLU A 201 -14.37 -5.30 8.46
C GLU A 201 -14.33 -4.96 9.96
N LYS A 202 -15.24 -5.53 10.77
CA LYS A 202 -15.33 -5.26 12.22
C LYS A 202 -14.13 -5.83 12.97
N LYS A 203 -13.71 -7.04 12.62
CA LYS A 203 -12.57 -7.74 13.24
C LYS A 203 -11.24 -7.44 12.55
N ASN A 204 -11.26 -6.75 11.43
CA ASN A 204 -10.10 -6.55 10.56
C ASN A 204 -9.35 -7.87 10.29
N THR A 205 -10.12 -8.93 9.98
CA THR A 205 -9.61 -10.26 9.64
C THR A 205 -10.16 -10.72 8.30
N VAL A 206 -9.60 -11.79 7.75
CA VAL A 206 -10.12 -12.41 6.53
C VAL A 206 -10.33 -13.90 6.75
N ARG A 207 -11.28 -14.47 6.00
CA ARG A 207 -11.55 -15.92 5.97
C ARG A 207 -11.36 -16.44 4.55
N ILE A 208 -10.74 -17.61 4.44
CA ILE A 208 -10.48 -18.27 3.16
C ILE A 208 -11.49 -19.40 2.94
N TYR A 209 -11.92 -19.56 1.69
CA TYR A 209 -12.88 -20.57 1.24
C TYR A 209 -12.36 -21.26 -0.02
N LYS A 210 -12.49 -22.58 -0.11
CA LYS A 210 -12.11 -23.38 -1.28
C LYS A 210 -12.98 -23.12 -2.51
N LYS A 211 -14.24 -22.78 -2.28
CA LYS A 211 -15.23 -22.48 -3.34
C LYS A 211 -15.71 -21.07 -3.21
N GLN A 212 -16.13 -20.49 -4.31
CA GLN A 212 -16.75 -19.16 -4.31
C GLN A 212 -18.02 -19.18 -3.46
N VAL A 213 -18.12 -18.19 -2.57
CA VAL A 213 -19.31 -17.91 -1.77
C VAL A 213 -19.74 -16.45 -1.99
N PRO A 214 -20.98 -16.06 -1.67
CA PRO A 214 -21.45 -14.69 -1.86
C PRO A 214 -20.47 -13.68 -1.23
N SER A 215 -20.21 -12.58 -1.94
CA SER A 215 -19.28 -11.50 -1.55
C SER A 215 -17.79 -11.88 -1.46
N SER A 216 -17.42 -13.12 -1.73
CA SER A 216 -16.01 -13.54 -1.76
C SER A 216 -15.29 -13.02 -3.01
N LYS A 217 -13.98 -12.81 -2.87
CA LYS A 217 -13.10 -12.39 -3.96
C LYS A 217 -12.04 -13.45 -4.20
N GLU A 218 -11.82 -13.80 -5.46
CA GLU A 218 -10.73 -14.72 -5.83
C GLU A 218 -9.38 -14.15 -5.38
N ILE A 219 -8.55 -15.03 -4.83
CA ILE A 219 -7.17 -14.77 -4.46
C ILE A 219 -6.25 -15.78 -5.11
N ARG A 220 -5.08 -15.30 -5.55
CA ARG A 220 -4.03 -16.13 -6.15
C ARG A 220 -2.68 -15.72 -5.58
N THR A 221 -1.99 -16.70 -4.98
CA THR A 221 -0.69 -16.54 -4.34
C THR A 221 0.27 -17.55 -4.95
N LYS A 222 1.22 -17.11 -5.75
CA LYS A 222 2.29 -17.94 -6.28
C LYS A 222 3.44 -17.96 -5.29
N TYR A 223 4.05 -19.13 -5.06
CA TYR A 223 5.13 -19.25 -4.10
C TYR A 223 6.19 -20.24 -4.55
N ARG A 224 7.38 -20.09 -4.01
CA ARG A 224 8.52 -21.01 -4.12
C ARG A 224 9.25 -21.05 -2.78
N VAL A 225 9.36 -22.24 -2.19
CA VAL A 225 10.20 -22.48 -1.02
C VAL A 225 11.66 -22.38 -1.45
N ILE A 226 12.40 -21.46 -0.82
CA ILE A 226 13.83 -21.24 -1.10
C ILE A 226 14.64 -22.27 -0.32
N ASP A 227 14.36 -22.37 0.98
CA ASP A 227 15.09 -23.24 1.88
C ASP A 227 14.24 -23.68 3.07
N THR A 228 14.66 -24.75 3.77
CA THR A 228 13.98 -25.27 4.95
C THR A 228 14.98 -25.65 6.01
N ILE A 229 14.91 -25.03 7.19
CA ILE A 229 15.81 -25.21 8.33
C ILE A 229 14.96 -25.36 9.60
N ASP A 230 15.19 -26.40 10.38
CA ASP A 230 14.57 -26.66 11.70
C ASP A 230 13.03 -26.53 11.72
N GLY A 231 12.36 -27.04 10.68
CA GLY A 231 10.91 -26.99 10.57
C GLY A 231 10.35 -25.64 10.15
N LEU A 232 11.21 -24.69 9.77
CA LEU A 232 10.83 -23.40 9.17
C LEU A 232 11.17 -23.41 7.68
N SER A 233 10.34 -22.73 6.87
CA SER A 233 10.58 -22.59 5.43
C SER A 233 10.69 -21.12 5.04
N LEU A 234 11.85 -20.71 4.51
CA LEU A 234 12.03 -19.44 3.84
C LEU A 234 11.36 -19.53 2.46
N THR A 235 10.39 -18.68 2.20
CA THR A 235 9.53 -18.80 1.02
C THR A 235 9.45 -17.46 0.31
N GLU A 236 9.68 -17.48 -1.00
CA GLU A 236 9.38 -16.37 -1.91
C GLU A 236 7.92 -16.45 -2.34
N VAL A 237 7.23 -15.33 -2.34
CA VAL A 237 5.81 -15.24 -2.69
C VAL A 237 5.61 -14.12 -3.72
N GLU A 238 5.00 -14.44 -4.84
CA GLU A 238 4.50 -13.46 -5.81
C GLU A 238 2.99 -13.28 -5.64
N LEU A 239 2.56 -12.04 -5.37
CA LEU A 239 1.15 -11.69 -5.24
C LEU A 239 0.51 -11.47 -6.62
N LEU A 240 -0.19 -12.47 -7.14
CA LEU A 240 -0.99 -12.35 -8.37
C LEU A 240 -2.31 -11.58 -8.14
N THR A 241 -2.78 -11.52 -6.90
CA THR A 241 -3.85 -10.64 -6.40
C THR A 241 -3.41 -10.02 -5.08
N GLY A 242 -3.90 -8.81 -4.74
CA GLY A 242 -3.49 -8.09 -3.53
C GLY A 242 -4.67 -7.78 -2.61
N ARG A 243 -5.09 -8.73 -1.79
CA ARG A 243 -6.15 -8.51 -0.78
C ARG A 243 -5.55 -8.39 0.61
N THR A 244 -6.30 -7.74 1.51
CA THR A 244 -5.92 -7.58 2.92
C THR A 244 -5.49 -8.91 3.50
N HIS A 245 -4.35 -8.93 4.18
CA HIS A 245 -3.75 -10.09 4.85
C HIS A 245 -3.63 -11.37 3.97
N GLN A 246 -3.68 -11.25 2.64
CA GLN A 246 -3.79 -12.41 1.74
C GLN A 246 -2.73 -13.47 2.00
N ILE A 247 -1.44 -13.13 1.99
CA ILE A 247 -0.34 -14.09 2.20
C ILE A 247 -0.52 -14.79 3.55
N ARG A 248 -0.75 -14.02 4.59
CA ARG A 248 -0.86 -14.48 5.98
C ARG A 248 -1.98 -15.52 6.16
N ALA A 249 -3.20 -15.15 5.72
CA ALA A 249 -4.36 -16.01 5.84
C ALA A 249 -4.29 -17.22 4.89
N HIS A 250 -3.70 -17.04 3.70
CA HIS A 250 -3.62 -18.12 2.71
C HIS A 250 -2.72 -19.25 3.18
N PHE A 251 -1.50 -18.97 3.66
CA PHE A 251 -0.62 -19.99 4.20
C PHE A 251 -1.16 -20.62 5.49
N ALA A 252 -1.77 -19.82 6.38
CA ALA A 252 -2.41 -20.36 7.58
C ALA A 252 -3.53 -21.33 7.25
N PHE A 253 -4.35 -21.07 6.22
CA PHE A 253 -5.41 -21.94 5.75
C PHE A 253 -4.87 -23.29 5.25
N TYR A 254 -3.66 -23.34 4.71
CA TYR A 254 -2.99 -24.58 4.29
C TYR A 254 -2.13 -25.22 5.38
N GLY A 255 -2.23 -24.74 6.63
CA GLY A 255 -1.56 -25.34 7.78
C GLY A 255 -0.08 -24.96 7.94
N THR A 256 0.41 -24.00 7.18
CA THR A 256 1.78 -23.47 7.27
C THR A 256 1.77 -21.94 7.53
N PRO A 257 1.30 -21.50 8.73
CA PRO A 257 1.19 -20.07 9.02
C PRO A 257 2.57 -19.39 9.03
N LEU A 258 2.56 -18.06 8.88
CA LEU A 258 3.78 -17.26 8.99
C LEU A 258 4.29 -17.26 10.43
N LEU A 259 5.60 -17.37 10.60
CA LEU A 259 6.26 -17.18 11.88
C LEU A 259 5.99 -15.77 12.41
N GLY A 260 5.66 -15.66 13.70
CA GLY A 260 5.37 -14.38 14.37
C GLY A 260 3.97 -13.83 14.06
N ASP A 261 3.14 -14.52 13.28
CA ASP A 261 1.78 -14.06 13.01
C ASP A 261 0.81 -14.49 14.11
N GLY A 262 0.54 -13.58 15.05
CA GLY A 262 -0.43 -13.81 16.13
C GLY A 262 -1.91 -13.73 15.72
N LYS A 263 -2.21 -13.32 14.46
CA LYS A 263 -3.60 -13.20 13.98
C LYS A 263 -4.11 -14.44 13.27
N TYR A 264 -3.26 -15.09 12.49
CA TYR A 264 -3.60 -16.27 11.68
C TYR A 264 -2.80 -17.52 12.08
N GLY A 265 -1.69 -17.36 12.79
CA GLY A 265 -0.93 -18.45 13.39
C GLY A 265 -1.35 -18.75 14.83
N SER A 266 -0.82 -19.83 15.38
CA SER A 266 -1.03 -20.21 16.78
C SER A 266 0.10 -19.65 17.67
N ASN A 267 -0.27 -19.11 18.83
CA ASN A 267 0.72 -18.62 19.81
C ASN A 267 1.60 -19.76 20.34
N GLU A 268 1.08 -20.97 20.42
CA GLU A 268 1.82 -22.18 20.81
C GLU A 268 2.92 -22.50 19.80
N GLN A 269 2.58 -22.53 18.50
CA GLN A 269 3.55 -22.74 17.44
C GLN A 269 4.63 -21.65 17.41
N ASN A 270 4.24 -20.39 17.58
CA ASN A 270 5.19 -19.29 17.61
C ASN A 270 6.18 -19.37 18.79
N ARG A 271 5.72 -19.81 19.98
CA ARG A 271 6.58 -19.94 21.18
C ARG A 271 7.71 -20.97 20.98
N LYS A 272 7.52 -21.98 20.17
CA LYS A 272 8.57 -22.98 19.85
C LYS A 272 9.81 -22.33 19.23
N TYR A 273 9.62 -21.19 18.51
CA TYR A 273 10.69 -20.53 17.78
C TYR A 273 11.12 -19.18 18.38
N GLY A 274 10.48 -18.68 19.48
CA GLY A 274 10.99 -17.50 20.16
C GLY A 274 9.99 -16.36 20.44
N SER A 275 8.69 -16.63 20.53
CA SER A 275 7.68 -15.62 20.96
C SER A 275 7.72 -14.31 20.17
N TYR A 276 7.92 -14.37 18.89
CA TYR A 276 7.93 -13.21 18.01
C TYR A 276 6.55 -12.53 17.98
N LYS A 277 6.55 -11.18 18.05
CA LYS A 277 5.33 -10.37 18.06
C LYS A 277 4.95 -9.80 16.68
N ARG A 278 5.73 -10.11 15.64
CA ARG A 278 5.55 -9.56 14.29
C ARG A 278 5.77 -10.67 13.27
N GLN A 279 4.90 -10.71 12.26
CA GLN A 279 5.01 -11.69 11.17
C GLN A 279 6.31 -11.51 10.38
N PHE A 280 6.96 -12.59 10.06
CA PHE A 280 8.13 -12.66 9.19
C PHE A 280 7.67 -12.56 7.74
N LEU A 281 7.38 -11.33 7.31
CA LEU A 281 6.88 -11.00 5.98
C LEU A 281 7.46 -9.66 5.52
N TYR A 282 8.01 -9.64 4.32
CA TYR A 282 8.66 -8.46 3.77
C TYR A 282 8.41 -8.35 2.26
N SER A 283 7.94 -7.18 1.79
CA SER A 283 7.80 -6.84 0.38
C SER A 283 9.17 -6.45 -0.17
N TYR A 284 9.96 -7.43 -0.62
CA TYR A 284 11.38 -7.22 -0.85
C TYR A 284 11.75 -6.83 -2.28
N LYS A 285 10.90 -7.16 -3.27
CA LYS A 285 11.20 -6.91 -4.68
C LYS A 285 9.95 -6.47 -5.45
N LEU A 286 10.13 -5.52 -6.34
CA LEU A 286 9.11 -4.99 -7.25
C LEU A 286 9.66 -4.98 -8.67
N THR A 287 8.92 -5.54 -9.63
CA THR A 287 9.24 -5.47 -11.06
C THR A 287 8.12 -4.79 -11.81
N PHE A 288 8.46 -3.83 -12.63
CA PHE A 288 7.57 -3.21 -13.61
C PHE A 288 7.66 -4.03 -14.90
N ASP A 289 6.52 -4.52 -15.39
CA ASP A 289 6.44 -5.35 -16.61
C ASP A 289 5.23 -4.90 -17.43
N PHE A 290 5.42 -3.80 -18.15
CA PHE A 290 4.36 -3.14 -18.89
C PHE A 290 4.07 -3.85 -20.21
N THR A 291 2.80 -4.20 -20.42
CA THR A 291 2.29 -4.77 -21.66
C THR A 291 1.44 -3.76 -22.44
N THR A 292 1.06 -2.66 -21.79
CA THR A 292 0.28 -1.57 -22.37
C THR A 292 1.01 -0.24 -22.18
N ASP A 293 0.60 0.79 -22.89
CA ASP A 293 1.22 2.12 -22.79
C ASP A 293 1.28 2.62 -21.34
N ALA A 294 2.43 3.12 -20.94
CA ALA A 294 2.71 3.66 -19.61
C ALA A 294 3.01 5.18 -19.64
N GLY A 295 2.81 5.85 -20.78
CA GLY A 295 2.98 7.29 -20.91
C GLY A 295 4.28 7.77 -20.29
N ILE A 296 4.21 8.76 -19.40
CA ILE A 296 5.38 9.36 -18.74
C ILE A 296 6.19 8.37 -17.87
N LEU A 297 5.66 7.17 -17.59
CA LEU A 297 6.32 6.14 -16.80
C LEU A 297 6.93 5.00 -17.62
N SER A 298 6.94 5.09 -18.98
CA SER A 298 7.46 4.05 -19.86
C SER A 298 8.92 3.67 -19.58
N TYR A 299 9.72 4.60 -19.04
CA TYR A 299 11.11 4.36 -18.64
C TYR A 299 11.28 3.38 -17.46
N LEU A 300 10.19 3.05 -16.76
CA LEU A 300 10.19 2.04 -15.68
C LEU A 300 10.00 0.62 -16.21
N ASP A 301 9.61 0.45 -17.47
CA ASP A 301 9.37 -0.88 -18.02
C ASP A 301 10.59 -1.79 -17.89
N LYS A 302 10.35 -3.04 -17.50
CA LYS A 302 11.35 -4.08 -17.20
C LYS A 302 12.32 -3.75 -16.05
N ARG A 303 12.15 -2.62 -15.36
CA ARG A 303 12.98 -2.31 -14.20
C ARG A 303 12.54 -3.11 -12.98
N THR A 304 13.53 -3.60 -12.25
CA THR A 304 13.33 -4.28 -10.96
C THR A 304 14.03 -3.49 -9.87
N PHE A 305 13.37 -3.38 -8.72
CA PHE A 305 13.90 -2.73 -7.53
C PHE A 305 13.80 -3.70 -6.36
N GLU A 306 14.82 -3.72 -5.54
CA GLU A 306 14.86 -4.54 -4.34
C GLU A 306 15.00 -3.63 -3.10
N ALA A 307 14.29 -3.98 -2.03
CA ALA A 307 14.54 -3.40 -0.73
C ALA A 307 15.92 -3.82 -0.24
N GLY A 308 16.50 -3.05 0.67
CA GLY A 308 17.77 -3.40 1.30
C GLY A 308 17.69 -4.72 2.08
N ASP A 309 18.19 -4.74 3.30
CA ASP A 309 18.22 -5.96 4.10
C ASP A 309 16.83 -6.40 4.58
N VAL A 310 16.45 -7.60 4.20
CA VAL A 310 15.30 -8.28 4.80
C VAL A 310 15.73 -8.82 6.16
N TRP A 311 15.40 -8.11 7.23
CA TRP A 311 15.91 -8.27 8.60
C TRP A 311 15.97 -9.70 9.13
N PHE A 312 15.09 -10.61 8.67
CA PHE A 312 15.04 -11.99 9.13
C PHE A 312 15.79 -12.97 8.20
N LYS A 313 16.26 -12.53 7.02
CA LYS A 313 16.91 -13.43 6.05
C LYS A 313 18.24 -13.96 6.58
N GLU A 314 19.07 -13.09 7.15
CA GLU A 314 20.31 -13.52 7.77
C GLU A 314 20.09 -14.36 9.03
N GLU A 315 19.11 -13.96 9.87
CA GLU A 315 18.75 -14.71 11.07
C GLU A 315 18.30 -16.14 10.73
N PHE A 316 17.58 -16.32 9.63
CA PHE A 316 17.17 -17.63 9.15
C PHE A 316 18.37 -18.54 8.87
N TYR A 317 19.39 -18.05 8.16
CA TYR A 317 20.56 -18.85 7.79
C TYR A 317 21.59 -19.00 8.94
N LYS A 318 21.73 -18.03 9.81
CA LYS A 318 22.66 -18.09 10.95
C LYS A 318 22.15 -18.93 12.13
N GLY A 319 20.95 -19.54 12.01
CA GLY A 319 20.33 -20.30 13.10
C GLY A 319 19.84 -19.40 14.25
N GLY A 320 19.70 -18.10 14.04
CA GLY A 320 19.17 -17.17 15.03
C GLY A 320 17.67 -17.40 15.33
N ILE A 321 16.96 -18.00 14.39
CA ILE A 321 15.56 -18.46 14.54
C ILE A 321 15.61 -19.94 15.00
N VAL A 322 16.00 -20.19 16.24
CA VAL A 322 16.17 -21.55 16.77
C VAL A 322 14.90 -22.03 17.48
N ASN A 323 14.55 -23.27 17.27
CA ASN A 323 13.51 -23.95 18.07
C ASN A 323 13.92 -23.94 19.55
N ALA A 324 13.09 -23.37 20.43
CA ALA A 324 13.36 -23.25 21.86
C ALA A 324 13.69 -24.60 22.54
N THR A 325 13.18 -25.72 21.98
CA THR A 325 13.51 -27.08 22.44
C THR A 325 14.95 -27.48 22.17
N SER A 326 15.59 -26.93 21.15
CA SER A 326 17.00 -27.23 20.81
C SER A 326 18.00 -26.54 21.75
N ARG A 327 17.60 -25.46 22.42
CA ARG A 327 18.48 -24.71 23.35
C ARG A 327 18.79 -25.48 24.64
N HIS A 328 17.98 -26.48 25.00
CA HIS A 328 18.22 -27.30 26.19
C HIS A 328 19.15 -28.51 25.97
N LEU A 329 19.60 -28.75 24.75
CA LEU A 329 20.46 -29.88 24.40
C LEU A 329 21.93 -29.50 24.16
N SER A 330 22.35 -28.25 24.35
CA SER A 330 23.76 -27.90 24.33
C SER A 330 24.38 -28.33 25.66
N PRO A 331 25.40 -29.23 25.67
CA PRO A 331 26.05 -29.65 26.90
C PRO A 331 26.73 -28.44 27.53
N LYS A 332 26.49 -28.23 28.84
CA LYS A 332 27.30 -27.32 29.65
C LYS A 332 28.76 -27.72 29.43
N ARG A 333 29.57 -26.87 28.81
CA ARG A 333 31.00 -27.01 28.88
C ARG A 333 31.39 -26.96 30.37
N SER A 334 31.86 -28.09 30.89
CA SER A 334 32.51 -28.18 32.19
C SER A 334 33.77 -27.32 32.11
N GLU A 335 33.79 -26.21 32.80
CA GLU A 335 35.00 -25.53 33.17
C GLU A 335 35.72 -26.44 34.15
N SER A 336 36.90 -26.90 33.74
CA SER A 336 37.95 -27.44 34.58
C SER A 336 39.17 -26.54 34.47
#